data_e0f950237284c9ff500a53408b5e3729
#
_entry.id   e0f950237284c9ff500a53408b5e3729
#
_cell.length_a   1.000
_cell.length_b   1.000
_cell.length_c   1.000
_cell.angle_alpha   90.00
_cell.angle_beta   90.00
_cell.angle_gamma   90.00
#
_symmetry.space_group_name_H-M   'P 1'
#
loop_
_entity.id
_entity.type
_entity.pdbx_description
1 polymer ?
#
loop_
_entity_poly.entity_id
_entity_poly.type
_entity_poly.pdbx_seq_one_letter_code
_entity_poly.pdbx_strand_id
1 'polypeptide(L)'
;MAEPQSLPGRTRRPRPRRAIKRLVIWYRRTGPVIRLVNTAGSALGPLRLGQPRGGNASRAKGPRLTIAVDGMGGDYAPGPILEGCLGAMEELPLKVLFLAEEKPLQAAIKTLDLQEAVDQAVAKGHLELIASGPSVGMDDEATSVRRKRQASINLAMDRVKSGEALAVYSAGNSGAVMAAAIFRLGRLKGIERPAIGALFPTKDVGQQVLVLDVGANTDCKPSYMHQFALLGNIYSRDVLQVKEPRIGLLNIGEEDCKGNDLALKTHELLRGEER
;
A
#
# COMPACT_ATOMS: atom_id res chain seq x y z
N MET A 1 55.36 11.22 34.68
CA MET A 1 54.83 11.07 33.32
C MET A 1 53.64 10.12 33.43
N ALA A 2 52.43 10.65 33.40
CA ALA A 2 51.19 9.89 33.51
C ALA A 2 50.50 9.89 32.14
N GLU A 3 50.23 8.69 31.63
CA GLU A 3 49.48 8.50 30.37
C GLU A 3 48.00 8.91 30.51
N PRO A 4 47.37 9.51 29.49
CA PRO A 4 45.98 9.85 29.55
C PRO A 4 45.09 8.64 29.21
N GLN A 5 44.16 8.32 30.11
CA GLN A 5 43.15 7.30 29.95
C GLN A 5 42.18 7.69 28.82
N SER A 6 42.00 6.82 27.82
CA SER A 6 41.06 6.93 26.74
C SER A 6 39.63 6.70 27.22
N LEU A 7 38.72 7.64 26.94
CA LEU A 7 37.29 7.54 27.19
C LEU A 7 36.66 6.47 26.28
N PRO A 8 35.69 5.66 26.76
CA PRO A 8 35.02 4.65 25.96
C PRO A 8 34.15 5.29 24.88
N GLY A 9 34.35 4.81 23.65
CA GLY A 9 33.64 5.28 22.46
C GLY A 9 32.13 5.13 22.58
N ARG A 10 31.43 6.20 22.31
CA ARG A 10 29.96 6.20 22.09
C ARG A 10 29.64 5.28 20.91
N THR A 11 29.06 4.12 21.18
CA THR A 11 28.47 3.25 20.16
C THR A 11 27.35 4.02 19.48
N ARG A 12 27.58 4.42 18.23
CA ARG A 12 26.51 4.97 17.36
C ARG A 12 25.44 3.90 17.16
N ARG A 13 24.25 4.10 17.72
CA ARG A 13 23.08 3.28 17.39
C ARG A 13 22.89 3.31 15.87
N PRO A 14 22.71 2.16 15.19
CA PRO A 14 22.44 2.14 13.78
C PRO A 14 21.12 2.87 13.51
N ARG A 15 21.15 3.88 12.64
CA ARG A 15 19.94 4.55 12.18
C ARG A 15 19.05 3.49 11.49
N PRO A 16 17.76 3.39 11.82
CA PRO A 16 16.88 2.43 11.17
C PRO A 16 16.89 2.70 9.65
N ARG A 17 17.26 1.68 8.86
CA ARG A 17 17.13 1.73 7.40
C ARG A 17 15.67 1.93 7.09
N ARG A 18 15.32 3.02 6.40
CA ARG A 18 13.95 3.33 5.96
C ARG A 18 13.43 2.16 5.14
N ALA A 19 12.50 1.41 5.71
CA ALA A 19 11.78 0.37 4.98
C ALA A 19 10.92 1.02 3.89
N ILE A 20 11.07 0.57 2.65
CA ILE A 20 10.22 0.98 1.52
C ILE A 20 8.83 0.38 1.78
N LYS A 21 7.89 1.22 2.20
CA LYS A 21 6.50 0.80 2.46
C LYS A 21 5.80 0.60 1.12
N ARG A 22 5.38 -0.62 0.82
CA ARG A 22 4.53 -0.95 -0.33
C ARG A 22 3.07 -0.76 0.09
N LEU A 23 2.32 -0.03 -0.71
CA LEU A 23 0.90 0.22 -0.51
C LEU A 23 0.10 -0.52 -1.57
N VAL A 24 -0.82 -1.38 -1.14
CA VAL A 24 -1.77 -2.06 -2.03
C VAL A 24 -3.14 -1.46 -1.79
N ILE A 25 -3.74 -0.86 -2.83
CA ILE A 25 -5.06 -0.25 -2.77
C ILE A 25 -6.03 -1.00 -3.66
N TRP A 26 -7.13 -1.41 -3.06
CA TRP A 26 -8.33 -1.85 -3.75
C TRP A 26 -9.44 -0.79 -3.63
N TYR A 27 -10.00 -0.39 -4.77
CA TYR A 27 -11.02 0.65 -4.85
C TYR A 27 -12.40 0.06 -5.14
N ARG A 28 -13.43 0.52 -4.44
CA ARG A 28 -14.84 0.26 -4.74
C ARG A 28 -15.47 1.46 -5.45
N ARG A 29 -16.17 1.22 -6.54
CA ARG A 29 -16.71 2.19 -7.52
C ARG A 29 -17.86 3.07 -6.97
N THR A 30 -17.72 3.81 -5.89
CA THR A 30 -18.68 4.89 -5.52
C THR A 30 -18.03 5.82 -4.50
N GLY A 31 -17.37 6.89 -4.95
CA GLY A 31 -16.84 7.92 -4.05
C GLY A 31 -15.59 8.62 -4.58
N PRO A 32 -15.17 9.72 -3.95
CA PRO A 32 -14.06 10.53 -4.43
C PRO A 32 -12.73 9.77 -4.42
N VAL A 33 -11.94 10.01 -5.44
CA VAL A 33 -10.61 9.41 -5.65
C VAL A 33 -9.65 9.83 -4.53
N ILE A 34 -9.07 8.85 -3.82
CA ILE A 34 -8.05 9.10 -2.80
C ILE A 34 -6.67 8.95 -3.44
N ARG A 35 -5.90 10.03 -3.46
CA ARG A 35 -4.47 10.01 -3.76
C ARG A 35 -3.69 9.53 -2.54
N LEU A 36 -2.75 8.64 -2.74
CA LEU A 36 -1.87 8.14 -1.69
C LEU A 36 -0.53 8.85 -1.71
N VAL A 37 -0.06 9.21 -0.53
CA VAL A 37 1.20 9.91 -0.33
C VAL A 37 2.31 8.92 -0.02
N ASN A 38 3.41 8.98 -0.75
CA ASN A 38 4.63 8.23 -0.45
C ASN A 38 5.42 8.98 0.63
N THR A 39 5.63 8.35 1.80
CA THR A 39 6.40 8.92 2.93
C THR A 39 7.93 8.77 2.79
N ALA A 40 8.46 8.70 1.58
CA ALA A 40 9.88 8.94 1.34
C ALA A 40 10.06 10.44 1.16
N GLY A 41 10.51 11.14 2.21
CA GLY A 41 10.64 12.60 2.35
C GLY A 41 11.34 13.39 1.24
N SER A 42 10.78 13.39 0.06
CA SER A 42 11.03 14.32 -1.03
C SER A 42 9.66 14.84 -1.49
N ALA A 43 9.54 16.15 -1.57
CA ALA A 43 8.34 16.91 -1.83
C ALA A 43 7.57 16.40 -3.06
N LEU A 44 6.60 15.51 -2.82
CA LEU A 44 5.47 15.38 -3.71
C LEU A 44 4.54 16.53 -3.33
N GLY A 45 4.26 17.41 -4.28
CA GLY A 45 3.40 18.57 -4.07
C GLY A 45 2.06 18.19 -3.43
N PRO A 46 1.42 19.10 -2.70
CA PRO A 46 0.26 18.80 -1.89
C PRO A 46 -0.84 18.17 -2.75
N LEU A 47 -1.32 17.03 -2.29
CA LEU A 47 -2.53 16.39 -2.77
C LEU A 47 -3.69 17.39 -2.72
N ARG A 48 -4.08 17.91 -3.86
CA ARG A 48 -5.34 18.63 -3.98
C ARG A 48 -6.48 17.62 -4.01
N LEU A 49 -6.91 17.13 -2.85
CA LEU A 49 -8.31 16.74 -2.69
C LEU A 49 -9.11 17.99 -3.09
N GLY A 50 -10.01 17.87 -4.07
CA GLY A 50 -10.73 19.01 -4.63
C GLY A 50 -11.11 20.01 -3.55
N GLN A 51 -10.37 21.13 -3.48
CA GLN A 51 -10.67 22.16 -2.52
C GLN A 51 -11.95 22.88 -2.94
N PRO A 52 -12.91 23.06 -2.04
CA PRO A 52 -13.85 24.18 -2.20
C PRO A 52 -13.02 25.47 -2.21
N ARG A 53 -13.21 26.28 -3.24
CA ARG A 53 -12.52 27.57 -3.39
C ARG A 53 -12.86 28.47 -2.19
N GLY A 54 -11.85 28.89 -1.45
CA GLY A 54 -11.86 30.01 -0.52
C GLY A 54 -12.28 29.67 0.91
N GLY A 55 -11.36 29.81 1.86
CA GLY A 55 -11.65 29.85 3.29
C GLY A 55 -10.51 29.32 4.15
N ASN A 56 -10.10 30.08 5.13
CA ASN A 56 -9.12 29.87 6.20
C ASN A 56 -8.96 28.39 6.62
N ALA A 57 -7.70 27.99 6.82
CA ALA A 57 -7.30 26.71 7.38
C ALA A 57 -7.74 26.56 8.86
N SER A 58 -9.04 26.41 9.10
CA SER A 58 -9.58 25.91 10.35
C SER A 58 -10.14 24.53 10.09
N ARG A 59 -9.46 23.49 10.66
CA ARG A 59 -9.85 22.09 10.88
C ARG A 59 -11.10 21.66 10.12
N ALA A 60 -10.92 21.03 8.95
CA ALA A 60 -12.01 20.48 8.16
C ALA A 60 -12.82 19.48 9.00
N LYS A 61 -14.04 19.85 9.40
CA LYS A 61 -15.09 18.99 9.93
C LYS A 61 -15.75 18.20 8.77
N GLY A 62 -14.95 17.47 7.97
CA GLY A 62 -15.47 16.54 6.97
C GLY A 62 -15.51 15.11 7.51
N PRO A 63 -16.29 14.21 6.90
CA PRO A 63 -16.25 12.80 7.28
C PRO A 63 -14.83 12.26 7.08
N ARG A 64 -14.30 11.56 8.12
CA ARG A 64 -12.98 10.95 8.05
C ARG A 64 -12.97 9.78 7.10
N LEU A 65 -11.86 9.62 6.40
CA LEU A 65 -11.65 8.46 5.54
C LEU A 65 -11.27 7.25 6.41
N THR A 66 -12.08 6.21 6.41
CA THR A 66 -11.80 4.99 7.17
C THR A 66 -10.90 4.05 6.37
N ILE A 67 -9.77 3.64 6.95
CA ILE A 67 -8.79 2.72 6.38
C ILE A 67 -8.64 1.52 7.32
N ALA A 68 -8.71 0.31 6.78
CA ALA A 68 -8.38 -0.90 7.50
C ALA A 68 -6.88 -1.18 7.41
N VAL A 69 -6.23 -1.43 8.54
CA VAL A 69 -4.78 -1.64 8.61
C VAL A 69 -4.50 -3.06 9.10
N ASP A 70 -3.77 -3.81 8.29
CA ASP A 70 -3.16 -5.08 8.68
C ASP A 70 -2.02 -4.81 9.67
N GLY A 71 -2.35 -4.76 10.95
CA GLY A 71 -1.41 -4.44 12.02
C GLY A 71 -0.32 -5.50 12.23
N MET A 72 -0.51 -6.71 11.69
CA MET A 72 0.46 -7.80 11.77
C MET A 72 1.30 -7.95 10.50
N GLY A 73 1.11 -7.08 9.51
CA GLY A 73 1.85 -7.12 8.25
C GLY A 73 3.23 -6.49 8.36
N GLY A 74 4.30 -7.28 8.23
CA GLY A 74 5.68 -6.82 8.17
C GLY A 74 6.59 -7.42 9.26
N ASP A 75 7.90 -7.30 9.05
CA ASP A 75 8.93 -7.96 9.87
C ASP A 75 8.95 -7.52 11.33
N TYR A 76 8.48 -6.31 11.61
CA TYR A 76 8.50 -5.69 12.96
C TYR A 76 7.11 -5.35 13.47
N ALA A 77 6.09 -5.98 12.89
CA ALA A 77 4.71 -5.78 13.33
C ALA A 77 4.50 -6.25 14.79
N PRO A 78 3.54 -5.64 15.52
CA PRO A 78 2.64 -4.56 15.12
C PRO A 78 3.16 -3.15 15.47
N GLY A 79 4.23 -3.01 16.26
CA GLY A 79 4.68 -1.75 16.85
C GLY A 79 4.87 -0.61 15.84
N PRO A 80 5.83 -0.70 14.89
CA PRO A 80 6.07 0.36 13.90
C PRO A 80 4.87 0.65 12.99
N ILE A 81 3.96 -0.32 12.82
CA ILE A 81 2.73 -0.10 12.05
C ILE A 81 1.78 0.81 12.85
N LEU A 82 1.64 0.54 14.15
CA LEU A 82 0.81 1.34 15.05
C LEU A 82 1.34 2.77 15.18
N GLU A 83 2.66 2.95 15.41
CA GLU A 83 3.29 4.27 15.44
C GLU A 83 3.02 5.07 14.15
N GLY A 84 3.18 4.39 13.00
CA GLY A 84 2.89 5.00 11.71
C GLY A 84 1.43 5.42 11.53
N CYS A 85 0.48 4.63 12.09
CA CYS A 85 -0.93 4.98 12.08
C CYS A 85 -1.23 6.18 12.98
N LEU A 86 -0.67 6.23 14.18
CA LEU A 86 -0.83 7.34 15.11
C LEU A 86 -0.34 8.64 14.47
N GLY A 87 0.87 8.64 13.92
CA GLY A 87 1.41 9.82 13.20
C GLY A 87 0.57 10.23 11.98
N ALA A 88 0.07 9.26 11.21
CA ALA A 88 -0.76 9.59 10.05
C ALA A 88 -2.11 10.23 10.43
N MET A 89 -2.69 9.85 11.56
CA MET A 89 -3.94 10.44 12.07
C MET A 89 -3.78 11.87 12.60
N GLU A 90 -2.56 12.30 12.93
CA GLU A 90 -2.24 13.69 13.28
C GLU A 90 -2.23 14.59 12.05
N GLU A 91 -1.70 14.07 10.94
CA GLU A 91 -1.53 14.83 9.70
C GLU A 91 -2.76 14.79 8.78
N LEU A 92 -3.52 13.71 8.81
CA LEU A 92 -4.59 13.42 7.87
C LEU A 92 -5.93 13.15 8.58
N PRO A 93 -7.06 13.53 7.98
CA PRO A 93 -8.38 13.25 8.55
C PRO A 93 -8.78 11.78 8.35
N LEU A 94 -8.07 10.87 9.03
CA LEU A 94 -8.26 9.44 8.94
C LEU A 94 -8.98 8.89 10.17
N LYS A 95 -9.79 7.84 9.96
CA LYS A 95 -10.14 6.82 10.96
C LYS A 95 -9.42 5.54 10.58
N VAL A 96 -8.72 4.93 11.52
CA VAL A 96 -7.99 3.68 11.32
C VAL A 96 -8.71 2.54 12.05
N LEU A 97 -9.04 1.48 11.31
CA LEU A 97 -9.39 0.18 11.87
C LEU A 97 -8.11 -0.65 11.92
N PHE A 98 -7.52 -0.80 13.09
CA PHE A 98 -6.24 -1.47 13.30
C PHE A 98 -6.48 -2.92 13.71
N LEU A 99 -6.16 -3.87 12.85
CA LEU A 99 -6.42 -5.29 13.05
C LEU A 99 -5.13 -6.01 13.43
N ALA A 100 -5.07 -6.55 14.65
CA ALA A 100 -3.86 -7.21 15.15
C ALA A 100 -4.19 -8.31 16.17
N GLU A 101 -3.24 -9.23 16.35
CA GLU A 101 -3.27 -10.17 17.46
C GLU A 101 -3.14 -9.42 18.79
N GLU A 102 -4.00 -9.73 19.74
CA GLU A 102 -4.14 -8.97 20.99
C GLU A 102 -2.83 -8.95 21.80
N LYS A 103 -2.22 -10.13 22.04
CA LYS A 103 -1.02 -10.22 22.89
C LYS A 103 0.18 -9.46 22.30
N PRO A 104 0.56 -9.65 21.02
CA PRO A 104 1.63 -8.85 20.40
C PRO A 104 1.35 -7.36 20.39
N LEU A 105 0.08 -6.96 20.17
CA LEU A 105 -0.32 -5.56 20.18
C LEU A 105 -0.12 -4.92 21.55
N GLN A 106 -0.60 -5.55 22.62
CA GLN A 106 -0.44 -5.05 23.98
C GLN A 106 1.02 -4.97 24.40
N ALA A 107 1.82 -5.97 24.03
CA ALA A 107 3.26 -5.95 24.27
C ALA A 107 3.95 -4.78 23.54
N ALA A 108 3.57 -4.51 22.30
CA ALA A 108 4.13 -3.41 21.51
C ALA A 108 3.73 -2.04 22.08
N ILE A 109 2.46 -1.85 22.45
CA ILE A 109 1.97 -0.61 23.08
C ILE A 109 2.78 -0.30 24.35
N LYS A 110 3.01 -1.31 25.20
CA LYS A 110 3.79 -1.16 26.43
C LYS A 110 5.26 -0.87 26.15
N THR A 111 5.88 -1.59 25.22
CA THR A 111 7.32 -1.47 24.93
C THR A 111 7.68 -0.13 24.30
N LEU A 112 6.78 0.42 23.48
CA LEU A 112 6.97 1.67 22.76
C LEU A 112 6.36 2.88 23.48
N ASP A 113 5.80 2.67 24.68
CA ASP A 113 5.16 3.71 25.49
C ASP A 113 4.05 4.47 24.72
N LEU A 114 3.19 3.72 24.03
CA LEU A 114 2.14 4.27 23.17
C LEU A 114 0.76 4.33 23.83
N GLN A 115 0.63 3.92 25.11
CA GLN A 115 -0.68 3.76 25.77
C GLN A 115 -1.51 5.06 25.71
N GLU A 116 -0.92 6.18 26.12
CA GLU A 116 -1.63 7.46 26.16
C GLU A 116 -2.09 7.90 24.76
N ALA A 117 -1.21 7.76 23.74
CA ALA A 117 -1.54 8.13 22.37
C ALA A 117 -2.66 7.26 21.79
N VAL A 118 -2.64 5.96 22.08
CA VAL A 118 -3.67 5.00 21.69
C VAL A 118 -5.00 5.36 22.34
N ASP A 119 -5.02 5.57 23.66
CA ASP A 119 -6.24 5.90 24.42
C ASP A 119 -6.86 7.21 23.93
N GLN A 120 -6.03 8.22 23.67
CA GLN A 120 -6.49 9.48 23.07
C GLN A 120 -7.08 9.30 21.67
N ALA A 121 -6.45 8.50 20.83
CA ALA A 121 -6.93 8.25 19.48
C ALA A 121 -8.25 7.46 19.48
N VAL A 122 -8.38 6.48 20.37
CA VAL A 122 -9.62 5.71 20.57
C VAL A 122 -10.73 6.61 21.12
N ALA A 123 -10.45 7.40 22.15
CA ALA A 123 -11.44 8.32 22.74
C ALA A 123 -11.96 9.36 21.73
N LYS A 124 -11.10 9.79 20.80
CA LYS A 124 -11.48 10.69 19.70
C LYS A 124 -12.22 9.97 18.54
N GLY A 125 -12.36 8.65 18.59
CA GLY A 125 -12.94 7.84 17.51
C GLY A 125 -12.11 7.80 16.23
N HIS A 126 -10.81 8.08 16.33
CA HIS A 126 -9.87 8.06 15.19
C HIS A 126 -9.24 6.66 15.01
N LEU A 127 -9.11 5.91 16.07
CA LEU A 127 -8.54 4.58 16.11
C LEU A 127 -9.57 3.59 16.67
N GLU A 128 -9.66 2.44 16.03
CA GLU A 128 -10.41 1.29 16.52
C GLU A 128 -9.50 0.06 16.47
N LEU A 129 -9.26 -0.56 17.62
CA LEU A 129 -8.46 -1.77 17.73
C LEU A 129 -9.36 -2.99 17.58
N ILE A 130 -9.04 -3.86 16.64
CA ILE A 130 -9.83 -5.04 16.30
C ILE A 130 -8.95 -6.28 16.47
N ALA A 131 -9.35 -7.18 17.34
CA ALA A 131 -8.63 -8.42 17.57
C ALA A 131 -8.66 -9.32 16.31
N SER A 132 -7.50 -9.87 15.97
CA SER A 132 -7.36 -10.87 14.91
C SER A 132 -6.88 -12.21 15.46
N GLY A 133 -7.05 -13.28 14.68
CA GLY A 133 -6.39 -14.55 14.92
C GLY A 133 -4.96 -14.57 14.37
N PRO A 134 -4.33 -15.77 14.32
CA PRO A 134 -2.93 -15.91 13.88
C PRO A 134 -2.66 -15.28 12.52
N SER A 135 -1.62 -14.45 12.46
CA SER A 135 -1.23 -13.69 11.28
C SER A 135 -0.59 -14.55 10.20
N VAL A 136 -0.50 -13.99 9.00
CA VAL A 136 0.27 -14.55 7.90
C VAL A 136 1.66 -13.95 7.95
N GLY A 137 2.68 -14.79 8.17
CA GLY A 137 4.07 -14.38 8.24
C GLY A 137 4.64 -14.01 6.87
N MET A 138 5.80 -13.37 6.88
CA MET A 138 6.49 -12.97 5.65
C MET A 138 6.97 -14.18 4.84
N ASP A 139 7.33 -15.29 5.52
CA ASP A 139 7.79 -16.54 4.92
C ASP A 139 6.66 -17.55 4.65
N ASP A 140 5.44 -17.22 5.02
CA ASP A 140 4.29 -18.09 4.74
C ASP A 140 3.96 -18.10 3.23
N GLU A 141 3.47 -19.22 2.75
CA GLU A 141 2.90 -19.29 1.40
C GLU A 141 1.72 -18.31 1.26
N ALA A 142 1.63 -17.62 0.12
CA ALA A 142 0.54 -16.69 -0.16
C ALA A 142 -0.85 -17.28 0.05
N THR A 143 -1.01 -18.59 -0.22
CA THR A 143 -2.27 -19.34 -0.08
C THR A 143 -2.67 -19.63 1.36
N SER A 144 -1.77 -19.41 2.34
CA SER A 144 -2.05 -19.62 3.77
C SER A 144 -3.21 -18.76 4.29
N VAL A 145 -3.51 -17.64 3.63
CA VAL A 145 -4.70 -16.81 3.91
C VAL A 145 -6.02 -17.60 3.86
N ARG A 146 -6.08 -18.69 3.10
CA ARG A 146 -7.28 -19.54 3.03
C ARG A 146 -7.49 -20.34 4.32
N ARG A 147 -6.41 -20.78 4.95
CA ARG A 147 -6.43 -21.54 6.23
C ARG A 147 -6.55 -20.59 7.42
N LYS A 148 -5.79 -19.50 7.42
CA LYS A 148 -5.78 -18.47 8.49
C LYS A 148 -6.89 -17.44 8.29
N ARG A 149 -8.16 -17.88 8.33
CA ARG A 149 -9.33 -17.07 7.98
C ARG A 149 -9.47 -15.80 8.83
N GLN A 150 -9.02 -15.84 10.09
CA GLN A 150 -9.07 -14.75 11.05
C GLN A 150 -7.80 -13.90 11.05
N ALA A 151 -6.86 -14.11 10.15
CA ALA A 151 -5.67 -13.28 10.04
C ALA A 151 -6.05 -11.82 9.77
N SER A 152 -5.26 -10.89 10.31
CA SER A 152 -5.47 -9.44 10.23
C SER A 152 -5.70 -8.95 8.80
N ILE A 153 -4.93 -9.45 7.83
CA ILE A 153 -5.10 -9.10 6.42
C ILE A 153 -6.47 -9.53 5.86
N ASN A 154 -6.97 -10.71 6.23
CA ASN A 154 -8.28 -11.18 5.79
C ASN A 154 -9.40 -10.33 6.37
N LEU A 155 -9.33 -10.05 7.66
CA LEU A 155 -10.30 -9.20 8.34
C LEU A 155 -10.27 -7.76 7.79
N ALA A 156 -9.08 -7.24 7.46
CA ALA A 156 -8.96 -5.92 6.82
C ALA A 156 -9.65 -5.89 5.44
N MET A 157 -9.49 -6.94 4.62
CA MET A 157 -10.20 -7.07 3.34
C MET A 157 -11.73 -7.16 3.54
N ASP A 158 -12.17 -7.85 4.60
CA ASP A 158 -13.61 -7.95 4.91
C ASP A 158 -14.21 -6.59 5.28
N ARG A 159 -13.47 -5.70 5.98
CA ARG A 159 -13.91 -4.33 6.28
C ARG A 159 -14.11 -3.49 5.01
N VAL A 160 -13.26 -3.69 4.01
CA VAL A 160 -13.47 -3.06 2.69
C VAL A 160 -14.65 -3.68 1.94
N LYS A 161 -14.79 -5.01 2.01
CA LYS A 161 -15.91 -5.71 1.37
C LYS A 161 -17.27 -5.26 1.92
N SER A 162 -17.37 -5.09 3.24
CA SER A 162 -18.59 -4.59 3.89
C SER A 162 -18.88 -3.12 3.63
N GLY A 163 -17.89 -2.35 3.16
CA GLY A 163 -17.98 -0.90 2.98
C GLY A 163 -17.69 -0.10 4.25
N GLU A 164 -17.23 -0.76 5.32
CA GLU A 164 -16.82 -0.12 6.58
C GLU A 164 -15.50 0.64 6.42
N ALA A 165 -14.59 0.13 5.59
CA ALA A 165 -13.37 0.82 5.21
C ALA A 165 -13.32 1.04 3.69
N LEU A 166 -12.63 2.11 3.28
CA LEU A 166 -12.44 2.47 1.87
C LEU A 166 -11.23 1.78 1.25
N ALA A 167 -10.22 1.46 2.07
CA ALA A 167 -8.97 0.87 1.61
C ALA A 167 -8.37 -0.04 2.67
N VAL A 168 -7.45 -0.92 2.25
CA VAL A 168 -6.58 -1.71 3.12
C VAL A 168 -5.15 -1.19 2.99
N TYR A 169 -4.46 -1.10 4.13
CA TYR A 169 -3.02 -0.93 4.19
C TYR A 169 -2.39 -2.18 4.79
N SER A 170 -1.35 -2.71 4.16
CA SER A 170 -0.53 -3.79 4.69
C SER A 170 0.94 -3.60 4.29
N ALA A 171 1.86 -3.85 5.20
CA ALA A 171 3.29 -3.94 4.94
C ALA A 171 3.77 -5.41 4.93
N GLY A 172 2.83 -6.36 4.91
CA GLY A 172 3.09 -7.78 4.95
C GLY A 172 3.49 -8.40 3.61
N ASN A 173 3.45 -9.72 3.56
CA ASN A 173 3.75 -10.53 2.38
C ASN A 173 2.84 -10.15 1.20
N SER A 174 3.44 -9.62 0.12
CA SER A 174 2.70 -9.11 -1.04
C SER A 174 1.83 -10.17 -1.72
N GLY A 175 2.32 -11.41 -1.78
CA GLY A 175 1.55 -12.54 -2.31
C GLY A 175 0.32 -12.86 -1.46
N ALA A 176 0.48 -12.84 -0.14
CA ALA A 176 -0.62 -13.04 0.80
C ALA A 176 -1.66 -11.93 0.73
N VAL A 177 -1.22 -10.66 0.61
CA VAL A 177 -2.11 -9.51 0.42
C VAL A 177 -2.93 -9.67 -0.86
N MET A 178 -2.29 -10.03 -1.98
CA MET A 178 -2.99 -10.25 -3.23
C MET A 178 -3.94 -11.45 -3.15
N ALA A 179 -3.51 -12.55 -2.54
CA ALA A 179 -4.36 -13.73 -2.35
C ALA A 179 -5.58 -13.40 -1.48
N ALA A 180 -5.39 -12.67 -0.36
CA ALA A 180 -6.50 -12.21 0.48
C ALA A 180 -7.47 -11.33 -0.30
N ALA A 181 -6.97 -10.39 -1.11
CA ALA A 181 -7.79 -9.55 -1.97
C ALA A 181 -8.64 -10.39 -2.95
N ILE A 182 -8.02 -11.35 -3.64
CA ILE A 182 -8.73 -12.23 -4.58
C ILE A 182 -9.80 -13.06 -3.87
N PHE A 183 -9.49 -13.65 -2.72
CA PHE A 183 -10.41 -14.56 -2.04
C PHE A 183 -11.55 -13.83 -1.30
N ARG A 184 -11.29 -12.62 -0.79
CA ARG A 184 -12.27 -11.87 0.00
C ARG A 184 -13.07 -10.86 -0.83
N LEU A 185 -12.38 -10.08 -1.67
CA LEU A 185 -13.01 -9.04 -2.49
C LEU A 185 -13.45 -9.56 -3.87
N GLY A 186 -12.71 -10.54 -4.38
CA GLY A 186 -12.89 -11.04 -5.73
C GLY A 186 -12.17 -10.21 -6.79
N ARG A 187 -12.28 -10.64 -8.04
CA ARG A 187 -11.73 -9.96 -9.21
C ARG A 187 -12.79 -9.07 -9.87
N LEU A 188 -12.38 -8.03 -10.55
CA LEU A 188 -13.26 -7.29 -11.44
C LEU A 188 -13.74 -8.22 -12.56
N LYS A 189 -15.00 -8.05 -12.96
CA LYS A 189 -15.58 -8.84 -14.06
C LYS A 189 -14.77 -8.62 -15.35
N GLY A 190 -14.36 -9.69 -15.99
CA GLY A 190 -13.56 -9.66 -17.20
C GLY A 190 -12.03 -9.62 -16.96
N ILE A 191 -11.57 -9.40 -15.73
CA ILE A 191 -10.14 -9.42 -15.39
C ILE A 191 -9.72 -10.83 -14.95
N GLU A 192 -8.78 -11.42 -15.68
CA GLU A 192 -8.28 -12.76 -15.40
C GLU A 192 -7.32 -12.80 -14.22
N ARG A 193 -6.44 -11.79 -14.12
CA ARG A 193 -5.45 -11.65 -13.04
C ARG A 193 -5.35 -10.20 -12.58
N PRO A 194 -5.31 -9.93 -11.28
CA PRO A 194 -4.91 -8.62 -10.77
C PRO A 194 -3.40 -8.44 -10.90
N ALA A 195 -2.95 -7.19 -10.97
CA ALA A 195 -1.55 -6.81 -10.94
C ALA A 195 -1.24 -5.93 -9.74
N ILE A 196 -0.01 -5.97 -9.26
CA ILE A 196 0.52 -4.99 -8.31
C ILE A 196 1.16 -3.86 -9.09
N GLY A 197 0.67 -2.64 -8.89
CA GLY A 197 1.23 -1.42 -9.46
C GLY A 197 2.16 -0.70 -8.50
N ALA A 198 3.27 -0.16 -9.01
CA ALA A 198 4.15 0.73 -8.27
C ALA A 198 4.45 2.00 -9.07
N LEU A 199 4.49 3.13 -8.36
CA LEU A 199 4.88 4.41 -8.95
C LEU A 199 6.38 4.60 -8.77
N PHE A 200 7.10 4.73 -9.87
CA PHE A 200 8.53 5.01 -9.89
C PHE A 200 8.77 6.47 -10.29
N PRO A 201 9.75 7.14 -9.66
CA PRO A 201 10.17 8.46 -10.10
C PRO A 201 10.84 8.34 -11.47
N THR A 202 10.68 9.37 -12.29
CA THR A 202 11.44 9.53 -13.53
C THR A 202 12.58 10.55 -13.32
N LYS A 203 13.43 10.71 -14.31
CA LYS A 203 14.46 11.75 -14.31
C LYS A 203 13.87 13.17 -14.36
N ASP A 204 12.65 13.30 -14.86
CA ASP A 204 11.95 14.58 -14.91
C ASP A 204 11.25 14.84 -13.57
N VAL A 205 11.63 15.93 -12.92
CA VAL A 205 11.15 16.28 -11.57
C VAL A 205 9.63 16.39 -11.55
N GLY A 206 9.00 15.63 -10.65
CA GLY A 206 7.55 15.63 -10.47
C GLY A 206 6.78 14.68 -11.38
N GLN A 207 7.45 14.02 -12.33
CA GLN A 207 6.85 12.96 -13.14
C GLN A 207 7.08 11.57 -12.53
N GLN A 208 6.09 10.72 -12.71
CA GLN A 208 6.13 9.33 -12.23
C GLN A 208 5.65 8.39 -13.34
N VAL A 209 6.21 7.19 -13.37
CA VAL A 209 5.75 6.10 -14.21
C VAL A 209 5.07 5.03 -13.35
N LEU A 210 3.89 4.59 -13.77
CA LEU A 210 3.22 3.43 -13.19
C LEU A 210 3.77 2.16 -13.82
N VAL A 211 4.40 1.31 -13.03
CA VAL A 211 4.88 -0.01 -13.46
C VAL A 211 3.92 -1.09 -12.96
N LEU A 212 3.45 -1.93 -13.85
CA LEU A 212 2.63 -3.14 -13.64
C LEU A 212 3.35 -4.33 -14.31
N ASP A 213 3.44 -5.45 -13.83
CA ASP A 213 3.15 -6.10 -12.57
C ASP A 213 4.45 -6.25 -11.77
N VAL A 214 4.54 -5.69 -10.58
CA VAL A 214 5.79 -5.72 -9.80
C VAL A 214 5.82 -6.93 -8.85
N GLY A 215 5.92 -8.13 -9.44
CA GLY A 215 6.16 -9.38 -8.73
C GLY A 215 4.91 -10.04 -8.13
N ALA A 216 3.72 -9.74 -8.63
CA ALA A 216 2.49 -10.40 -8.19
C ALA A 216 2.22 -11.70 -8.96
N ASN A 217 2.60 -11.76 -10.22
CA ASN A 217 2.42 -12.92 -11.07
C ASN A 217 3.79 -13.40 -11.58
N THR A 218 4.15 -14.64 -11.27
CA THR A 218 5.40 -15.27 -11.75
C THR A 218 5.30 -15.70 -13.20
N ASP A 219 4.13 -16.26 -13.56
CA ASP A 219 3.86 -16.76 -14.91
C ASP A 219 2.72 -15.95 -15.53
N CYS A 220 3.06 -15.08 -16.45
CA CYS A 220 2.10 -14.28 -17.19
C CYS A 220 1.77 -14.89 -18.55
N LYS A 221 0.53 -14.65 -19.00
CA LYS A 221 0.09 -14.89 -20.37
C LYS A 221 0.01 -13.55 -21.11
N PRO A 222 0.10 -13.54 -22.45
CA PRO A 222 -0.09 -12.31 -23.24
C PRO A 222 -1.42 -11.59 -22.91
N SER A 223 -2.51 -12.34 -22.68
CA SER A 223 -3.81 -11.78 -22.28
C SER A 223 -3.76 -11.04 -20.93
N TYR A 224 -2.94 -11.51 -19.98
CA TYR A 224 -2.78 -10.81 -18.69
C TYR A 224 -2.03 -9.49 -18.88
N MET A 225 -0.94 -9.52 -19.64
CA MET A 225 -0.14 -8.32 -19.94
C MET A 225 -0.97 -7.27 -20.67
N HIS A 226 -1.80 -7.69 -21.63
CA HIS A 226 -2.75 -6.81 -22.31
C HIS A 226 -3.76 -6.20 -21.31
N GLN A 227 -4.34 -7.01 -20.42
CA GLN A 227 -5.23 -6.50 -19.37
C GLN A 227 -4.52 -5.55 -18.39
N PHE A 228 -3.25 -5.80 -18.06
CA PHE A 228 -2.47 -4.88 -17.22
C PHE A 228 -2.26 -3.53 -17.92
N ALA A 229 -2.03 -3.53 -19.21
CA ALA A 229 -1.92 -2.29 -19.99
C ALA A 229 -3.23 -1.47 -19.93
N LEU A 230 -4.39 -2.12 -20.13
CA LEU A 230 -5.69 -1.47 -20.02
C LEU A 230 -5.96 -0.94 -18.59
N LEU A 231 -5.66 -1.74 -17.56
CA LEU A 231 -5.79 -1.31 -16.16
C LEU A 231 -4.86 -0.14 -15.84
N GLY A 232 -3.62 -0.19 -16.35
CA GLY A 232 -2.64 0.89 -16.19
C GLY A 232 -3.10 2.19 -16.86
N ASN A 233 -3.67 2.09 -18.06
CA ASN A 233 -4.24 3.23 -18.77
C ASN A 233 -5.36 3.90 -17.95
N ILE A 234 -6.34 3.09 -17.52
CA ILE A 234 -7.47 3.59 -16.73
C ILE A 234 -6.99 4.21 -15.42
N TYR A 235 -6.07 3.54 -14.71
CA TYR A 235 -5.52 4.05 -13.46
C TYR A 235 -4.75 5.37 -13.67
N SER A 236 -3.91 5.43 -14.69
CA SER A 236 -3.14 6.64 -15.01
C SER A 236 -4.06 7.81 -15.36
N ARG A 237 -5.10 7.57 -16.15
CA ARG A 237 -6.06 8.60 -16.54
C ARG A 237 -6.94 9.04 -15.36
N ASP A 238 -7.55 8.10 -14.66
CA ASP A 238 -8.63 8.39 -13.70
C ASP A 238 -8.08 8.70 -12.30
N VAL A 239 -6.95 8.09 -11.91
CA VAL A 239 -6.34 8.28 -10.59
C VAL A 239 -5.16 9.26 -10.63
N LEU A 240 -4.24 9.09 -11.59
CA LEU A 240 -3.06 9.95 -11.70
C LEU A 240 -3.32 11.21 -12.52
N GLN A 241 -4.51 11.32 -13.15
CA GLN A 241 -4.93 12.47 -13.95
C GLN A 241 -4.01 12.77 -15.14
N VAL A 242 -3.39 11.73 -15.70
CA VAL A 242 -2.63 11.82 -16.95
C VAL A 242 -3.62 11.77 -18.11
N LYS A 243 -3.73 12.85 -18.89
CA LYS A 243 -4.74 12.96 -19.96
C LYS A 243 -4.58 11.88 -21.02
N GLU A 244 -3.36 11.67 -21.48
CA GLU A 244 -2.99 10.74 -22.55
C GLU A 244 -1.84 9.86 -22.08
N PRO A 245 -2.12 8.79 -21.30
CA PRO A 245 -1.06 7.92 -20.82
C PRO A 245 -0.48 7.11 -21.96
N ARG A 246 0.84 7.14 -22.09
CA ARG A 246 1.56 6.28 -23.00
C ARG A 246 1.88 4.96 -22.33
N ILE A 247 1.68 3.86 -23.05
CA ILE A 247 1.94 2.51 -22.54
C ILE A 247 3.19 1.98 -23.23
N GLY A 248 4.11 1.45 -22.43
CA GLY A 248 5.31 0.76 -22.90
C GLY A 248 5.36 -0.65 -22.34
N LEU A 249 5.76 -1.60 -23.16
CA LEU A 249 6.10 -2.95 -22.73
C LEU A 249 7.59 -3.00 -22.39
N LEU A 250 7.88 -3.24 -21.09
CA LEU A 250 9.28 -3.40 -20.67
C LEU A 250 9.88 -4.66 -21.30
N ASN A 251 10.99 -4.48 -22.04
CA ASN A 251 11.65 -5.52 -22.81
C ASN A 251 13.17 -5.32 -22.79
N ILE A 252 13.93 -6.27 -23.36
CA ILE A 252 15.40 -6.26 -23.45
C ILE A 252 15.95 -5.38 -24.58
N GLY A 253 15.11 -4.88 -25.48
CA GLY A 253 15.46 -4.03 -26.61
C GLY A 253 14.24 -3.31 -27.16
N GLU A 254 14.47 -2.35 -28.06
CA GLU A 254 13.44 -1.48 -28.64
C GLU A 254 12.87 -2.04 -29.95
N GLU A 255 13.60 -2.97 -30.59
CA GLU A 255 13.20 -3.54 -31.87
C GLU A 255 12.05 -4.54 -31.72
N ASP A 256 11.14 -4.55 -32.67
CA ASP A 256 9.93 -5.40 -32.68
C ASP A 256 10.21 -6.92 -32.55
N CYS A 257 11.41 -7.34 -32.93
CA CYS A 257 11.84 -8.74 -32.86
C CYS A 257 12.49 -9.14 -31.53
N LYS A 258 12.70 -8.20 -30.61
CA LYS A 258 13.34 -8.46 -29.32
C LYS A 258 12.36 -8.97 -28.29
N GLY A 259 12.89 -9.77 -27.36
CA GLY A 259 12.14 -10.33 -26.23
C GLY A 259 11.89 -11.82 -26.36
N ASN A 260 11.26 -12.35 -25.33
CA ASN A 260 10.78 -13.72 -25.31
C ASN A 260 9.38 -13.83 -25.96
N ASP A 261 8.89 -15.04 -26.13
CA ASP A 261 7.56 -15.32 -26.70
C ASP A 261 6.43 -14.53 -26.03
N LEU A 262 6.50 -14.31 -24.71
CA LEU A 262 5.52 -13.53 -23.98
C LEU A 262 5.52 -12.06 -24.46
N ALA A 263 6.71 -11.45 -24.56
CA ALA A 263 6.85 -10.06 -24.98
C ALA A 263 6.39 -9.87 -26.43
N LEU A 264 6.80 -10.75 -27.36
CA LEU A 264 6.42 -10.68 -28.77
C LEU A 264 4.89 -10.79 -28.95
N LYS A 265 4.26 -11.80 -28.35
CA LYS A 265 2.81 -12.00 -28.43
C LYS A 265 2.03 -10.88 -27.73
N THR A 266 2.56 -10.32 -26.64
CA THR A 266 1.95 -9.18 -25.97
C THR A 266 2.03 -7.92 -26.83
N HIS A 267 3.17 -7.69 -27.47
CA HIS A 267 3.37 -6.57 -28.40
C HIS A 267 2.37 -6.61 -29.57
N GLU A 268 2.14 -7.78 -30.16
CA GLU A 268 1.13 -7.97 -31.19
C GLU A 268 -0.27 -7.59 -30.72
N LEU A 269 -0.66 -8.04 -29.50
CA LEU A 269 -1.97 -7.70 -28.94
C LEU A 269 -2.12 -6.19 -28.68
N LEU A 270 -1.08 -5.54 -28.13
CA LEU A 270 -1.10 -4.11 -27.82
C LEU A 270 -1.12 -3.26 -29.10
N ARG A 271 -0.43 -3.68 -30.16
CA ARG A 271 -0.43 -2.98 -31.45
C ARG A 271 -1.81 -2.96 -32.12
N GLY A 272 -2.66 -3.94 -31.88
CA GLY A 272 -4.04 -4.00 -32.37
C GLY A 272 -5.03 -3.09 -31.62
N GLU A 273 -4.62 -2.47 -30.50
CA GLU A 273 -5.46 -1.54 -29.74
C GLU A 273 -5.35 -0.12 -30.31
N GLU A 274 -6.37 0.33 -31.01
CA GLU A 274 -6.48 1.67 -31.61
C GLU A 274 -6.83 2.79 -30.60
N ARG A 275 -6.22 2.81 -29.42
CA ARG A 275 -6.63 3.81 -28.39
C ARG A 275 -5.49 4.64 -27.87
#